data_c245aa8b5fd01077b7ca72557342bbb4
#
_entry.id   c245aa8b5fd01077b7ca72557342bbb4
#
_cell.length_a   1.000
_cell.length_b   1.000
_cell.length_c   1.000
_cell.angle_alpha   90.00
_cell.angle_beta   90.00
_cell.angle_gamma   90.00
#
_symmetry.space_group_name_H-M   'P 1'
#
loop_
_entity.id
_entity.type
_entity.pdbx_description
1 polymer ?
#
loop_
_entity_poly.entity_id
_entity_poly.type
_entity_poly.pdbx_seq_one_letter_code
_entity_poly.pdbx_strand_id
1 'polypeptide(L)'
;VFFKNNTSIAIMIDQRVTEGIKCNLFNKPAYTTTIPAQLIKKFNCPVVTIYIERKNKINFEMTVNKPIYFEKNDNLEKITKNLNLWLENMISKNPEQWIWSHNRWKL
;
A
#
# COMPACT_ATOMS: atom_id res chain seq x y z
N VAL A 1 3.89 -18.48 8.03
CA VAL A 1 3.78 -19.84 7.48
C VAL A 1 3.83 -19.84 5.96
N PHE A 2 3.02 -18.99 5.30
CA PHE A 2 3.01 -18.94 3.82
C PHE A 2 4.35 -18.50 3.22
N PHE A 3 5.04 -17.55 3.82
CA PHE A 3 6.33 -17.08 3.32
C PHE A 3 7.44 -18.14 3.36
N LYS A 4 7.35 -19.10 4.30
CA LYS A 4 8.35 -20.17 4.41
C LYS A 4 8.30 -21.14 3.23
N ASN A 5 7.22 -21.12 2.46
CA ASN A 5 6.99 -22.03 1.32
C ASN A 5 7.18 -21.32 -0.04
N ASN A 6 7.95 -20.25 -0.09
CA ASN A 6 8.18 -19.45 -1.31
C ASN A 6 6.88 -18.95 -1.95
N THR A 7 5.92 -18.56 -1.13
CA THR A 7 4.66 -17.99 -1.59
C THR A 7 4.71 -16.47 -1.50
N SER A 8 3.88 -15.81 -2.29
CA SER A 8 3.72 -14.35 -2.25
C SER A 8 2.39 -13.99 -1.57
N ILE A 9 2.33 -12.82 -0.96
CA ILE A 9 1.11 -12.29 -0.36
C ILE A 9 0.74 -11.01 -1.09
N ALA A 10 -0.51 -10.91 -1.54
CA ALA A 10 -1.07 -9.70 -2.12
C ALA A 10 -1.91 -8.98 -1.05
N ILE A 11 -1.70 -7.69 -0.91
CA ILE A 11 -2.38 -6.87 0.10
C ILE A 11 -2.85 -5.57 -0.55
N MET A 12 -4.09 -5.19 -0.28
CA MET A 12 -4.61 -3.87 -0.62
C MET A 12 -4.37 -2.92 0.55
N ILE A 13 -3.67 -1.82 0.30
CA ILE A 13 -3.28 -0.88 1.35
C ILE A 13 -4.11 0.41 1.36
N ASP A 14 -5.03 0.53 0.44
CA ASP A 14 -5.84 1.74 0.28
C ASP A 14 -7.06 1.81 1.21
N GLN A 15 -7.34 0.74 1.94
CA GLN A 15 -8.50 0.65 2.80
C GLN A 15 -8.19 1.10 4.24
N ARG A 16 -9.22 1.63 4.89
CA ARG A 16 -9.15 1.95 6.31
C ARG A 16 -9.11 0.67 7.14
N VAL A 17 -8.32 0.70 8.21
CA VAL A 17 -8.28 -0.38 9.20
C VAL A 17 -8.58 0.18 10.58
N THR A 18 -9.14 -0.64 11.46
CA THR A 18 -9.36 -0.24 12.87
C THR A 18 -8.09 -0.39 13.69
N GLU A 19 -7.25 -1.33 13.30
CA GLU A 19 -5.96 -1.58 13.96
C GLU A 19 -4.84 -1.17 13.01
N GLY A 20 -4.01 -0.27 13.45
CA GLY A 20 -2.92 0.25 12.66
C GLY A 20 -2.33 1.48 13.31
N ILE A 21 -1.55 2.21 12.57
CA ILE A 21 -0.97 3.47 13.04
C ILE A 21 -1.61 4.64 12.31
N LYS A 22 -1.65 5.78 12.98
CA LYS A 22 -2.01 7.04 12.32
C LYS A 22 -0.85 7.45 11.41
N CYS A 23 -1.07 7.35 10.13
CA CYS A 23 -0.09 7.72 9.13
C CYS A 23 -0.76 8.64 8.11
N ASN A 24 -0.09 9.74 7.77
CA ASN A 24 -0.70 10.71 6.88
C ASN A 24 -0.93 10.13 5.48
N LEU A 25 -2.08 10.43 4.95
CA LEU A 25 -2.45 10.22 3.56
C LEU A 25 -3.03 11.54 3.06
N PHE A 26 -2.42 12.16 2.05
CA PHE A 26 -2.75 13.53 1.60
C PHE A 26 -2.74 14.53 2.74
N ASN A 27 -1.70 14.49 3.56
CA ASN A 27 -1.50 15.39 4.71
C ASN A 27 -2.57 15.30 5.80
N LYS A 28 -3.40 14.26 5.78
CA LYS A 28 -4.42 14.01 6.81
C LYS A 28 -4.14 12.68 7.50
N PRO A 29 -4.21 12.62 8.83
CA PRO A 29 -3.98 11.37 9.54
C PRO A 29 -5.06 10.33 9.19
N ALA A 30 -4.61 9.13 8.89
CA ALA A 30 -5.47 8.01 8.55
C ALA A 30 -4.92 6.74 9.18
N TYR A 31 -5.79 5.93 9.78
CA TYR A 31 -5.38 4.64 10.27
C TYR A 31 -4.94 3.75 9.11
N THR A 32 -3.69 3.31 9.17
CA THR A 32 -3.04 2.58 8.09
C THR A 32 -2.51 1.27 8.63
N THR A 33 -2.74 0.20 7.87
CA THR A 33 -2.23 -1.13 8.24
C THR A 33 -0.70 -1.15 8.26
N THR A 34 -0.14 -1.78 9.28
CA THR A 34 1.30 -2.01 9.38
C THR A 34 1.70 -3.42 8.91
N ILE A 35 0.75 -4.22 8.47
CA ILE A 35 1.01 -5.60 8.06
C ILE A 35 2.10 -5.68 6.97
N PRO A 36 2.06 -4.87 5.91
CA PRO A 36 3.15 -4.91 4.92
C PRO A 36 4.50 -4.63 5.55
N ALA A 37 4.60 -3.60 6.40
CA ALA A 37 5.85 -3.25 7.07
C ALA A 37 6.34 -4.36 7.99
N GLN A 38 5.44 -5.00 8.73
CA GLN A 38 5.77 -6.13 9.58
C GLN A 38 6.35 -7.31 8.79
N LEU A 39 5.73 -7.62 7.66
CA LEU A 39 6.19 -8.72 6.81
C LEU A 39 7.55 -8.41 6.18
N ILE A 40 7.75 -7.17 5.73
CA ILE A 40 9.03 -6.73 5.18
C ILE A 40 10.15 -6.89 6.21
N LYS A 41 9.91 -6.42 7.43
CA LYS A 41 10.93 -6.50 8.49
C LYS A 41 11.19 -7.93 8.95
N LYS A 42 10.15 -8.74 9.06
CA LYS A 42 10.28 -10.11 9.55
C LYS A 42 10.98 -11.03 8.54
N PHE A 43 10.67 -10.88 7.26
CA PHE A 43 11.14 -11.79 6.21
C PHE A 43 12.15 -11.17 5.25
N ASN A 44 12.49 -9.89 5.44
CA ASN A 44 13.40 -9.16 4.56
C ASN A 44 13.03 -9.35 3.08
N CYS A 45 11.74 -9.27 2.78
CA CYS A 45 11.23 -9.50 1.42
C CYS A 45 11.05 -8.18 0.66
N PRO A 46 11.19 -8.22 -0.66
CA PRO A 46 10.90 -7.05 -1.49
C PRO A 46 9.39 -6.80 -1.59
N VAL A 47 9.04 -5.57 -1.93
CA VAL A 47 7.67 -5.16 -2.21
C VAL A 47 7.55 -4.87 -3.70
N VAL A 48 6.58 -5.49 -4.33
CA VAL A 48 6.22 -5.19 -5.72
C VAL A 48 4.89 -4.47 -5.70
N THR A 49 4.89 -3.22 -6.14
CA THR A 49 3.67 -2.42 -6.20
C THR A 49 2.98 -2.64 -7.54
N ILE A 50 1.66 -2.77 -7.50
CA ILE A 50 0.84 -3.02 -8.69
C ILE A 50 -0.23 -1.93 -8.75
N TYR A 51 -0.36 -1.32 -9.91
CA TYR A 51 -1.38 -0.32 -10.17
C TYR A 51 -2.25 -0.79 -11.33
N ILE A 52 -3.57 -0.74 -11.11
CA ILE A 52 -4.55 -1.13 -12.12
C ILE A 52 -5.41 0.09 -12.43
N GLU A 53 -5.49 0.44 -13.70
CA GLU A 53 -6.32 1.54 -14.14
C GLU A 53 -7.26 1.10 -15.27
N ARG A 54 -8.46 1.66 -15.25
CA ARG A 54 -9.41 1.46 -16.36
C ARG A 54 -9.05 2.42 -17.48
N LYS A 55 -8.77 1.88 -18.67
CA LYS A 55 -8.46 2.69 -19.85
C LYS A 55 -9.71 3.10 -20.61
N ASN A 56 -10.65 2.18 -20.74
CA ASN A 56 -11.98 2.45 -21.29
C ASN A 56 -12.97 1.44 -20.68
N LYS A 57 -14.20 1.43 -21.14
CA LYS A 57 -15.34 0.75 -20.51
C LYS A 57 -15.02 -0.60 -19.83
N ILE A 58 -14.32 -1.51 -20.52
CA ILE A 58 -14.02 -2.86 -20.05
C ILE A 58 -12.55 -3.21 -20.11
N ASN A 59 -11.71 -2.30 -20.58
CA ASN A 59 -10.28 -2.52 -20.71
C ASN A 59 -9.53 -1.92 -19.53
N PHE A 60 -8.70 -2.75 -18.90
CA PHE A 60 -7.86 -2.37 -17.76
C PHE A 60 -6.40 -2.57 -18.12
N GLU A 61 -5.57 -1.70 -17.61
CA GLU A 61 -4.12 -1.84 -17.72
C GLU A 61 -3.53 -2.04 -16.33
N MET A 62 -2.74 -3.08 -16.20
CA MET A 62 -2.03 -3.37 -14.95
C MET A 62 -0.55 -3.02 -15.12
N THR A 63 -0.06 -2.17 -14.24
CA THR A 63 1.35 -1.80 -14.20
C THR A 63 1.99 -2.48 -12.99
N VAL A 64 3.00 -3.30 -13.24
CA VAL A 64 3.80 -3.94 -12.21
C VAL A 64 5.13 -3.21 -12.13
N ASN A 65 5.40 -2.57 -11.01
CA ASN A 65 6.59 -1.77 -10.83
C ASN A 65 7.79 -2.64 -10.41
N LYS A 66 8.98 -2.06 -10.50
CA LYS A 66 10.19 -2.73 -10.04
C LYS A 66 10.11 -2.99 -8.53
N PRO A 67 10.71 -4.09 -8.04
CA PRO A 67 10.73 -4.37 -6.61
C PRO A 67 11.36 -3.22 -5.81
N ILE A 68 10.76 -2.93 -4.67
CA ILE A 68 11.28 -1.96 -3.70
C ILE A 68 11.89 -2.75 -2.55
N TYR A 69 13.09 -2.38 -2.16
CA TYR A 69 13.80 -2.98 -1.02
C TYR A 69 13.94 -1.94 0.08
N PHE A 70 13.61 -2.35 1.30
CA PHE A 70 13.78 -1.50 2.48
C PHE A 70 15.00 -1.97 3.28
N GLU A 71 15.64 -1.04 3.98
CA GLU A 71 16.79 -1.36 4.81
C GLU A 71 16.36 -1.98 6.13
N LYS A 72 17.23 -2.80 6.74
CA LYS A 72 16.93 -3.49 8.00
C LYS A 72 16.63 -2.53 9.14
N ASN A 73 17.25 -1.35 9.15
CA ASN A 73 17.05 -0.34 10.19
C ASN A 73 15.85 0.58 9.93
N ASP A 74 15.17 0.44 8.79
CA ASP A 74 13.92 1.16 8.57
C ASP A 74 12.86 0.65 9.54
N ASN A 75 12.19 1.57 10.25
CA ASN A 75 11.15 1.21 11.19
C ASN A 75 9.78 1.05 10.50
N LEU A 76 8.81 0.51 11.24
CA LEU A 76 7.46 0.28 10.71
C LEU A 76 6.81 1.56 10.20
N GLU A 77 6.99 2.66 10.92
CA GLU A 77 6.39 3.95 10.55
C GLU A 77 6.96 4.47 9.24
N LYS A 78 8.27 4.39 9.06
CA LYS A 78 8.94 4.85 7.84
C LYS A 78 8.48 4.04 6.63
N ILE A 79 8.42 2.72 6.76
CA ILE A 79 7.97 1.84 5.68
C ILE A 79 6.52 2.14 5.33
N THR A 80 5.65 2.23 6.32
CA THR A 80 4.22 2.52 6.13
C THR A 80 4.02 3.87 5.47
N LYS A 81 4.77 4.88 5.89
CA LYS A 81 4.72 6.22 5.29
C LYS A 81 5.12 6.19 3.81
N ASN A 82 6.17 5.46 3.48
CA ASN A 82 6.63 5.35 2.09
C ASN A 82 5.58 4.65 1.21
N LEU A 83 4.92 3.63 1.74
CA LEU A 83 3.84 2.97 1.02
C LEU A 83 2.63 3.90 0.81
N ASN A 84 2.30 4.72 1.81
CA ASN A 84 1.25 5.73 1.65
C ASN A 84 1.60 6.79 0.61
N LEU A 85 2.86 7.24 0.56
CA LEU A 85 3.30 8.19 -0.47
C LEU A 85 3.18 7.59 -1.87
N TRP A 86 3.53 6.33 -2.03
CA TRP A 86 3.30 5.64 -3.29
C TRP A 86 1.81 5.60 -3.64
N LEU A 87 0.97 5.27 -2.66
CA LEU A 87 -0.48 5.22 -2.84
C LEU A 87 -1.04 6.58 -3.26
N GLU A 88 -0.60 7.66 -2.62
CA GLU A 88 -1.00 9.03 -2.99
C GLU A 88 -0.68 9.31 -4.46
N ASN A 89 0.51 8.91 -4.91
CA ASN A 89 0.93 9.12 -6.29
C ASN A 89 0.04 8.34 -7.25
N MET A 90 -0.35 7.11 -6.89
CA MET A 90 -1.23 6.30 -7.74
C MET A 90 -2.65 6.87 -7.79
N ILE A 91 -3.20 7.27 -6.66
CA ILE A 91 -4.54 7.90 -6.60
C ILE A 91 -4.54 9.20 -7.42
N SER A 92 -3.47 9.98 -7.32
CA SER A 92 -3.37 11.27 -8.02
C SER A 92 -3.32 11.15 -9.54
N LYS A 93 -2.93 9.99 -10.07
CA LYS A 93 -2.94 9.76 -11.53
C LYS A 93 -4.36 9.69 -12.10
N ASN A 94 -5.26 9.05 -11.37
CA ASN A 94 -6.66 8.88 -11.78
C ASN A 94 -7.57 9.01 -10.56
N PRO A 95 -7.70 10.21 -9.97
CA PRO A 95 -8.43 10.36 -8.71
C PRO A 95 -9.89 9.94 -8.81
N GLU A 96 -10.49 10.04 -10.00
CA GLU A 96 -11.88 9.63 -10.23
C GLU A 96 -12.09 8.11 -10.18
N GLN A 97 -11.03 7.33 -10.22
CA GLN A 97 -11.12 5.87 -10.18
C GLN A 97 -10.97 5.29 -8.75
N TRP A 98 -10.66 6.14 -7.77
CA TRP A 98 -10.56 5.68 -6.39
C TRP A 98 -11.91 5.80 -5.67
N ILE A 99 -12.21 4.87 -4.78
CA ILE A 99 -13.49 4.84 -4.06
C ILE A 99 -13.46 5.82 -2.88
N TRP A 100 -13.78 7.08 -3.14
CA TRP A 100 -13.78 8.14 -2.13
C TRP A 100 -14.87 7.98 -1.07
N SER A 101 -15.97 7.31 -1.39
CA SER A 101 -17.08 7.06 -0.45
C SER A 101 -16.68 6.15 0.71
N HIS A 102 -15.62 5.36 0.56
CA HIS A 102 -15.01 4.65 1.66
C HIS A 102 -14.18 5.64 2.48
N ASN A 103 -14.74 6.13 3.58
CA ASN A 103 -14.11 7.18 4.39
C ASN A 103 -12.77 6.71 4.98
N ARG A 104 -11.71 6.87 4.21
CA ARG A 104 -10.35 6.42 4.54
C ARG A 104 -9.78 7.12 5.77
N TRP A 105 -10.25 8.34 6.05
CA TRP A 105 -9.77 9.18 7.15
C TRP A 105 -10.63 9.12 8.41
N LYS A 106 -11.65 8.28 8.45
CA LYS A 106 -12.44 8.10 9.66
C LYS A 106 -11.57 7.58 10.79
N LEU A 107 -11.45 8.37 11.84
CA LEU A 107 -10.68 8.03 13.03
C LEU A 107 -11.53 7.32 14.08
#